data_b64dbfbf5eee9d913bcf7eb5be0ef50b
#
_entry.id   b64dbfbf5eee9d913bcf7eb5be0ef50b
#
_cell.length_a   1.000
_cell.length_b   1.000
_cell.length_c   1.000
_cell.angle_alpha   90.00
_cell.angle_beta   90.00
_cell.angle_gamma   90.00
#
_symmetry.space_group_name_H-M   'P 1'
#
loop_
_entity.id
_entity.type
_entity.pdbx_description
1 polymer ?
#
loop_
_entity_poly.entity_id
_entity_poly.type
_entity_poly.pdbx_seq_one_letter_code
_entity_poly.pdbx_strand_id
1 'polypeptide(L)'
;AMVARIVMVIAGLKLLELTEPAWPDGPEWFHYSWKAIALMSGGLFLIWKAVTEIHSTVELEDHEGNRNAKKSFFGVVSQIVILDIVFSLDSVITAVGLTDNKWVIIVAVLFSFLIILFFAKPIGDFILQHVAIKILALAFLIVIGITIFMEGMGKQVDKQLIYVPMGFAMAIQFLQMRHKRNLEKHKSENH
;
A
#
# COMPACT_ATOMS: atom_id res chain seq x y z
N ALA A 1 2.14 12.35 -10.61
CA ALA A 1 2.31 11.78 -9.27
C ALA A 1 2.58 12.84 -8.20
N MET A 2 3.64 13.68 -8.29
CA MET A 2 4.01 14.66 -7.25
C MET A 2 2.91 15.69 -6.96
N VAL A 3 2.35 16.32 -8.00
CA VAL A 3 1.25 17.30 -7.87
C VAL A 3 0.01 16.63 -7.23
N ALA A 4 -0.33 15.41 -7.67
CA ALA A 4 -1.43 14.66 -7.08
C ALA A 4 -1.22 14.39 -5.58
N ARG A 5 0.01 14.06 -5.16
CA ARG A 5 0.34 13.82 -3.75
C ARG A 5 0.26 15.09 -2.90
N ILE A 6 0.74 16.24 -3.40
CA ILE A 6 0.60 17.54 -2.71
C ILE A 6 -0.88 17.91 -2.56
N VAL A 7 -1.67 17.77 -3.63
CA VAL A 7 -3.12 18.00 -3.58
C VAL A 7 -3.78 17.06 -2.59
N MET A 8 -3.34 15.80 -2.53
CA MET A 8 -3.86 14.80 -1.60
C MET A 8 -3.48 15.09 -0.14
N VAL A 9 -2.27 15.61 0.13
CA VAL A 9 -1.89 16.05 1.48
C VAL A 9 -2.79 17.19 1.92
N ILE A 10 -3.01 18.19 1.05
CA ILE A 10 -3.89 19.33 1.36
C ILE A 10 -5.35 18.87 1.51
N ALA A 11 -5.83 18.01 0.62
CA ALA A 11 -7.17 17.43 0.70
C ALA A 11 -7.32 16.54 1.94
N GLY A 12 -6.30 15.74 2.29
CA GLY A 12 -6.28 14.91 3.48
C GLY A 12 -6.31 15.72 4.77
N LEU A 13 -5.55 16.82 4.84
CA LEU A 13 -5.63 17.77 5.97
C LEU A 13 -7.03 18.36 6.11
N LYS A 14 -7.68 18.73 5.01
CA LYS A 14 -9.09 19.17 5.03
C LYS A 14 -10.05 18.04 5.40
N LEU A 15 -9.81 16.81 4.95
CA LEU A 15 -10.65 15.65 5.29
C LEU A 15 -10.57 15.32 6.79
N LEU A 16 -9.42 15.59 7.43
CA LEU A 16 -9.27 15.44 8.87
C LEU A 16 -10.08 16.46 9.68
N GLU A 17 -10.38 17.63 9.09
CA GLU A 17 -11.26 18.63 9.69
C GLU A 17 -12.76 18.23 9.57
N LEU A 18 -13.10 17.31 8.64
CA LEU A 18 -14.45 16.77 8.45
C LEU A 18 -14.72 15.60 9.43
N THR A 19 -14.79 15.94 10.72
CA THR A 19 -15.13 14.97 11.77
C THR A 19 -16.64 14.73 11.87
N GLU A 20 -17.46 15.54 11.20
CA GLU A 20 -18.91 15.40 11.20
C GLU A 20 -19.36 14.11 10.50
N PRO A 21 -20.44 13.49 10.99
CA PRO A 21 -20.99 12.30 10.34
C PRO A 21 -21.42 12.64 8.90
N ALA A 22 -21.14 11.73 7.97
CA ALA A 22 -21.49 11.91 6.55
C ALA A 22 -23.01 12.04 6.34
N TRP A 23 -23.78 11.54 7.26
CA TRP A 23 -25.24 11.60 7.27
C TRP A 23 -25.75 11.92 8.69
N PRO A 24 -25.93 13.20 9.06
CA PRO A 24 -26.34 13.61 10.41
C PRO A 24 -27.72 13.09 10.81
N ASP A 25 -28.65 12.96 9.85
CA ASP A 25 -30.02 12.50 10.06
C ASP A 25 -30.21 11.01 9.82
N GLY A 26 -29.11 10.26 9.66
CA GLY A 26 -29.13 8.82 9.40
C GLY A 26 -29.38 7.98 10.65
N PRO A 27 -29.65 6.66 10.48
CA PRO A 27 -29.82 5.76 11.60
C PRO A 27 -28.55 5.69 12.45
N GLU A 28 -28.69 5.57 13.77
CA GLU A 28 -27.57 5.59 14.75
C GLU A 28 -26.42 4.62 14.46
N TRP A 29 -26.69 3.53 13.76
CA TRP A 29 -25.69 2.54 13.34
C TRP A 29 -24.84 2.99 12.14
N PHE A 30 -25.15 4.12 11.48
CA PHE A 30 -24.45 4.63 10.29
C PHE A 30 -23.83 6.02 10.50
N HIS A 31 -23.42 6.36 11.72
CA HIS A 31 -22.76 7.63 12.02
C HIS A 31 -21.25 7.60 11.70
N TYR A 32 -20.90 7.15 10.47
CA TYR A 32 -19.51 7.18 10.01
C TYR A 32 -19.17 8.54 9.38
N SER A 33 -18.00 9.08 9.73
CA SER A 33 -17.47 10.27 9.07
C SER A 33 -17.04 9.97 7.64
N TRP A 34 -16.96 10.99 6.80
CA TRP A 34 -16.40 10.84 5.44
C TRP A 34 -15.01 10.20 5.43
N LYS A 35 -14.19 10.53 6.44
CA LYS A 35 -12.89 9.91 6.68
C LYS A 35 -13.03 8.40 6.90
N ALA A 36 -13.94 7.97 7.74
CA ALA A 36 -14.16 6.55 8.04
C ALA A 36 -14.56 5.76 6.79
N ILE A 37 -15.49 6.30 6.00
CA ILE A 37 -15.94 5.69 4.74
C ILE A 37 -14.78 5.58 3.74
N ALA A 38 -13.97 6.63 3.60
CA ALA A 38 -12.80 6.62 2.71
C ALA A 38 -11.76 5.57 3.13
N LEU A 39 -11.47 5.44 4.44
CA LEU A 39 -10.55 4.43 4.96
C LEU A 39 -11.10 3.01 4.79
N MET A 40 -12.37 2.77 5.10
CA MET A 40 -12.99 1.46 4.95
C MET A 40 -13.02 1.01 3.49
N SER A 41 -13.45 1.87 2.57
CA SER A 41 -13.50 1.56 1.14
C SER A 41 -12.10 1.37 0.55
N GLY A 42 -11.14 2.21 0.96
CA GLY A 42 -9.74 2.09 0.56
C GLY A 42 -9.09 0.81 1.06
N GLY A 43 -9.27 0.46 2.34
CA GLY A 43 -8.77 -0.78 2.92
C GLY A 43 -9.32 -2.02 2.23
N LEU A 44 -10.63 -2.05 1.97
CA LEU A 44 -11.27 -3.14 1.24
C LEU A 44 -10.75 -3.27 -0.20
N PHE A 45 -10.55 -2.14 -0.88
CA PHE A 45 -9.95 -2.11 -2.22
C PHE A 45 -8.52 -2.69 -2.22
N LEU A 46 -7.69 -2.35 -1.22
CA LEU A 46 -6.33 -2.89 -1.07
C LEU A 46 -6.35 -4.41 -0.91
N ILE A 47 -7.22 -4.93 -0.04
CA ILE A 47 -7.37 -6.38 0.19
C ILE A 47 -7.80 -7.07 -1.11
N TRP A 48 -8.85 -6.58 -1.75
CA TRP A 48 -9.35 -7.15 -3.00
C TRP A 48 -8.27 -7.17 -4.09
N LYS A 49 -7.55 -6.05 -4.28
CA LYS A 49 -6.51 -5.96 -5.29
C LYS A 49 -5.33 -6.88 -5.00
N ALA A 50 -4.89 -6.96 -3.73
CA ALA A 50 -3.79 -7.82 -3.34
C ALA A 50 -4.13 -9.31 -3.53
N VAL A 51 -5.34 -9.74 -3.13
CA VAL A 51 -5.80 -11.12 -3.32
C VAL A 51 -5.87 -11.48 -4.81
N THR A 52 -6.45 -10.60 -5.63
CA THR A 52 -6.53 -10.83 -7.09
C THR A 52 -5.14 -10.93 -7.72
N GLU A 53 -4.18 -10.10 -7.30
CA GLU A 53 -2.82 -10.12 -7.83
C GLU A 53 -2.03 -11.35 -7.36
N ILE A 54 -2.25 -11.81 -6.11
CA ILE A 54 -1.67 -13.07 -5.62
C ILE A 54 -2.20 -14.24 -6.44
N HIS A 55 -3.51 -14.30 -6.64
CA HIS A 55 -4.15 -15.37 -7.41
C HIS A 55 -3.56 -15.46 -8.83
N SER A 56 -3.53 -14.35 -9.57
CA SER A 56 -2.95 -14.32 -10.91
C SER A 56 -1.44 -14.64 -10.93
N THR A 57 -0.71 -14.29 -9.87
CA THR A 57 0.72 -14.59 -9.76
C THR A 57 0.99 -16.07 -9.48
N VAL A 58 0.13 -16.73 -8.69
CA VAL A 58 0.26 -18.16 -8.34
C VAL A 58 -0.23 -19.06 -9.47
N GLU A 59 -1.31 -18.69 -10.14
CA GLU A 59 -1.88 -19.50 -11.22
C GLU A 59 -1.17 -19.33 -12.56
N LEU A 60 -0.12 -18.50 -12.62
CA LEU A 60 0.64 -18.23 -13.85
C LEU A 60 -0.29 -17.82 -15.01
N GLU A 61 -1.37 -17.10 -14.71
CA GLU A 61 -2.25 -16.58 -15.74
C GLU A 61 -1.49 -15.58 -16.62
N ASP A 62 -1.12 -16.04 -17.82
CA ASP A 62 -0.53 -15.18 -18.84
C ASP A 62 -1.57 -14.15 -19.28
N HIS A 63 -1.41 -12.93 -18.81
CA HIS A 63 -2.19 -11.80 -19.26
C HIS A 63 -1.88 -11.37 -20.71
N GLU A 64 -1.17 -12.20 -21.48
CA GLU A 64 -0.79 -11.93 -22.87
C GLU A 64 -1.90 -12.17 -23.90
N GLY A 65 -3.06 -12.69 -23.50
CA GLY A 65 -4.22 -12.89 -24.37
C GLY A 65 -5.11 -11.65 -24.53
N ASN A 66 -4.83 -10.83 -25.54
CA ASN A 66 -5.83 -9.96 -26.19
C ASN A 66 -6.45 -8.81 -25.36
N ARG A 67 -5.63 -8.01 -24.68
CA ARG A 67 -6.11 -6.71 -24.11
C ARG A 67 -5.71 -5.57 -25.02
N ASN A 68 -6.72 -4.81 -25.51
CA ASN A 68 -6.50 -3.52 -26.14
C ASN A 68 -5.56 -2.68 -25.24
N ALA A 69 -4.31 -2.52 -25.65
CA ALA A 69 -3.23 -1.92 -24.83
C ALA A 69 -3.62 -0.56 -24.21
N LYS A 70 -4.47 0.22 -24.87
CA LYS A 70 -4.96 1.51 -24.36
C LYS A 70 -5.91 1.34 -23.16
N LYS A 71 -6.85 0.35 -23.18
CA LYS A 71 -7.75 0.11 -22.04
C LYS A 71 -6.99 -0.44 -20.83
N SER A 72 -5.96 -1.25 -21.07
CA SER A 72 -5.09 -1.77 -20.02
C SER A 72 -4.29 -0.65 -19.34
N PHE A 73 -3.73 0.31 -20.09
CA PHE A 73 -2.96 1.41 -19.55
C PHE A 73 -3.78 2.30 -18.60
N PHE A 74 -4.95 2.76 -19.02
CA PHE A 74 -5.82 3.56 -18.15
C PHE A 74 -6.29 2.79 -16.91
N GLY A 75 -6.57 1.49 -17.05
CA GLY A 75 -6.93 0.64 -15.93
C GLY A 75 -5.81 0.52 -14.90
N VAL A 76 -4.57 0.31 -15.34
CA VAL A 76 -3.40 0.24 -14.45
C VAL A 76 -3.11 1.59 -13.79
N VAL A 77 -3.14 2.68 -14.55
CA VAL A 77 -2.92 4.02 -14.01
C VAL A 77 -3.98 4.39 -12.97
N SER A 78 -5.26 4.11 -13.22
CA SER A 78 -6.32 4.39 -12.24
C SER A 78 -6.13 3.57 -10.94
N GLN A 79 -5.75 2.30 -11.04
CA GLN A 79 -5.43 1.48 -9.87
C GLN A 79 -4.26 2.05 -9.06
N ILE A 80 -3.17 2.46 -9.72
CA ILE A 80 -2.03 3.09 -9.06
C ILE A 80 -2.45 4.39 -8.36
N VAL A 81 -3.27 5.21 -9.00
CA VAL A 81 -3.77 6.46 -8.41
C VAL A 81 -4.63 6.17 -7.18
N ILE A 82 -5.55 5.20 -7.24
CA ILE A 82 -6.38 4.83 -6.09
C ILE A 82 -5.50 4.32 -4.92
N LEU A 83 -4.51 3.47 -5.21
CA LEU A 83 -3.56 3.00 -4.20
C LEU A 83 -2.79 4.18 -3.56
N ASP A 84 -2.30 5.12 -4.38
CA ASP A 84 -1.57 6.30 -3.89
C ASP A 84 -2.47 7.20 -3.03
N ILE A 85 -3.76 7.33 -3.37
CA ILE A 85 -4.75 8.05 -2.57
C ILE A 85 -4.92 7.41 -1.18
N VAL A 86 -5.14 6.09 -1.14
CA VAL A 86 -5.36 5.36 0.11
C VAL A 86 -4.13 5.45 1.02
N PHE A 87 -2.94 5.22 0.48
CA PHE A 87 -1.70 5.35 1.26
C PHE A 87 -1.40 6.78 1.69
N SER A 88 -1.70 7.77 0.86
CA SER A 88 -1.52 9.19 1.21
C SER A 88 -2.43 9.58 2.35
N LEU A 89 -3.67 9.09 2.36
CA LEU A 89 -4.63 9.37 3.44
C LEU A 89 -4.13 8.81 4.77
N ASP A 90 -3.70 7.54 4.81
CA ASP A 90 -3.13 6.90 6.01
C ASP A 90 -1.87 7.63 6.50
N SER A 91 -0.97 8.00 5.59
CA SER A 91 0.26 8.72 5.93
C SER A 91 -0.01 10.10 6.52
N VAL A 92 -0.99 10.84 5.98
CA VAL A 92 -1.38 12.17 6.50
C VAL A 92 -2.03 12.05 7.87
N ILE A 93 -2.93 11.09 8.06
CA ILE A 93 -3.57 10.83 9.36
C ILE A 93 -2.51 10.51 10.42
N THR A 94 -1.56 9.63 10.09
CA THR A 94 -0.47 9.26 10.99
C THR A 94 0.43 10.47 11.30
N ALA A 95 0.79 11.26 10.30
CA ALA A 95 1.66 12.42 10.48
C ALA A 95 1.03 13.51 11.35
N VAL A 96 -0.27 13.77 11.18
CA VAL A 96 -1.02 14.73 12.04
C VAL A 96 -1.12 14.22 13.47
N GLY A 97 -1.24 12.89 13.68
CA GLY A 97 -1.19 12.32 15.03
C GLY A 97 0.16 12.45 15.73
N LEU A 98 1.25 12.69 14.98
CA LEU A 98 2.61 12.82 15.51
C LEU A 98 3.04 14.29 15.75
N THR A 99 2.49 15.24 14.99
CA THR A 99 2.87 16.67 15.10
C THR A 99 1.79 17.59 14.55
N ASP A 100 1.59 18.72 15.24
CA ASP A 100 0.67 19.78 14.79
C ASP A 100 1.33 20.74 13.79
N ASN A 101 2.63 20.59 13.53
CA ASN A 101 3.38 21.49 12.65
C ASN A 101 3.21 21.10 11.18
N LYS A 102 2.34 21.83 10.47
CA LYS A 102 2.03 21.60 9.04
C LYS A 102 3.29 21.60 8.14
N TRP A 103 4.30 22.43 8.44
CA TRP A 103 5.54 22.48 7.67
C TRP A 103 6.36 21.21 7.80
N VAL A 104 6.42 20.62 9.01
CA VAL A 104 7.12 19.35 9.23
C VAL A 104 6.46 18.23 8.41
N ILE A 105 5.13 18.18 8.41
CA ILE A 105 4.39 17.18 7.61
C ILE A 105 4.67 17.34 6.12
N ILE A 106 4.58 18.56 5.59
CA ILE A 106 4.82 18.82 4.16
C ILE A 106 6.25 18.43 3.76
N VAL A 107 7.26 18.85 4.53
CA VAL A 107 8.67 18.53 4.24
C VAL A 107 8.90 17.02 4.33
N ALA A 108 8.38 16.34 5.34
CA ALA A 108 8.50 14.89 5.49
C ALA A 108 7.88 14.12 4.32
N VAL A 109 6.69 14.53 3.87
CA VAL A 109 6.01 13.90 2.72
C VAL A 109 6.78 14.14 1.42
N LEU A 110 7.27 15.35 1.18
CA LEU A 110 8.07 15.66 -0.01
C LEU A 110 9.38 14.88 -0.02
N PHE A 111 10.08 14.80 1.11
CA PHE A 111 11.33 14.07 1.23
C PHE A 111 11.14 12.57 1.04
N SER A 112 10.11 11.98 1.66
CA SER A 112 9.76 10.56 1.47
C SER A 112 9.42 10.25 0.01
N PHE A 113 8.71 11.15 -0.67
CA PHE A 113 8.38 11.00 -2.09
C PHE A 113 9.65 11.00 -2.97
N LEU A 114 10.60 11.88 -2.71
CA LEU A 114 11.86 11.90 -3.43
C LEU A 114 12.62 10.59 -3.26
N ILE A 115 12.70 10.06 -2.04
CA ILE A 115 13.33 8.75 -1.79
C ILE A 115 12.63 7.66 -2.59
N ILE A 116 11.29 7.59 -2.54
CA ILE A 116 10.53 6.60 -3.31
C ILE A 116 10.79 6.73 -4.80
N LEU A 117 10.83 7.94 -5.34
CA LEU A 117 11.07 8.19 -6.77
C LEU A 117 12.44 7.65 -7.22
N PHE A 118 13.50 7.86 -6.43
CA PHE A 118 14.83 7.37 -6.74
C PHE A 118 14.94 5.84 -6.66
N PHE A 119 14.27 5.23 -5.70
CA PHE A 119 14.34 3.79 -5.45
C PHE A 119 13.24 2.98 -6.11
N ALA A 120 12.20 3.60 -6.67
CA ALA A 120 11.05 2.89 -7.26
C ALA A 120 11.45 1.90 -8.35
N LYS A 121 12.33 2.31 -9.29
CA LYS A 121 12.77 1.45 -10.38
C LYS A 121 13.62 0.27 -9.88
N PRO A 122 14.74 0.46 -9.15
CA PRO A 122 15.55 -0.67 -8.69
C PRO A 122 14.78 -1.63 -7.77
N ILE A 123 13.90 -1.13 -6.91
CA ILE A 123 13.06 -1.97 -6.05
C ILE A 123 12.02 -2.72 -6.89
N GLY A 124 11.39 -2.05 -7.85
CA GLY A 124 10.40 -2.67 -8.75
C GLY A 124 11.01 -3.80 -9.57
N ASP A 125 12.16 -3.56 -10.20
CA ASP A 125 12.88 -4.57 -10.98
C ASP A 125 13.30 -5.77 -10.11
N PHE A 126 13.73 -5.51 -8.88
CA PHE A 126 14.08 -6.56 -7.93
C PHE A 126 12.86 -7.41 -7.51
N ILE A 127 11.72 -6.80 -7.24
CA ILE A 127 10.48 -7.51 -6.88
C ILE A 127 9.98 -8.36 -8.06
N LEU A 128 10.03 -7.83 -9.28
CA LEU A 128 9.59 -8.54 -10.47
C LEU A 128 10.46 -9.78 -10.80
N GLN A 129 11.74 -9.73 -10.46
CA GLN A 129 12.65 -10.88 -10.63
C GLN A 129 12.45 -11.98 -9.57
N HIS A 130 11.78 -11.68 -8.44
CA HIS A 130 11.66 -12.58 -7.31
C HIS A 130 10.19 -12.77 -6.91
N VAL A 131 9.52 -13.76 -7.51
CA VAL A 131 8.10 -14.06 -7.29
C VAL A 131 7.75 -14.20 -5.80
N ALA A 132 8.62 -14.84 -5.00
CA ALA A 132 8.42 -15.00 -3.56
C ALA A 132 8.37 -13.64 -2.82
N ILE A 133 9.19 -12.67 -3.23
CA ILE A 133 9.15 -11.31 -2.68
C ILE A 133 7.89 -10.58 -3.16
N LYS A 134 7.47 -10.77 -4.41
CA LYS A 134 6.21 -10.22 -4.93
C LYS A 134 5.03 -10.69 -4.09
N ILE A 135 4.92 -11.99 -3.84
CA ILE A 135 3.84 -12.56 -3.01
C ILE A 135 3.91 -12.03 -1.58
N LEU A 136 5.11 -11.95 -0.99
CA LEU A 136 5.29 -11.40 0.36
C LEU A 136 4.85 -9.92 0.42
N ALA A 137 5.21 -9.10 -0.56
CA ALA A 137 4.79 -7.71 -0.63
C ALA A 137 3.27 -7.58 -0.77
N LEU A 138 2.63 -8.45 -1.56
CA LEU A 138 1.17 -8.48 -1.70
C LEU A 138 0.48 -8.95 -0.40
N ALA A 139 1.07 -9.91 0.32
CA ALA A 139 0.59 -10.31 1.63
C ALA A 139 0.65 -9.14 2.63
N PHE A 140 1.72 -8.34 2.60
CA PHE A 140 1.81 -7.12 3.39
C PHE A 140 0.75 -6.09 3.01
N LEU A 141 0.42 -5.98 1.73
CA LEU A 141 -0.65 -5.11 1.25
C LEU A 141 -2.01 -5.50 1.82
N ILE A 142 -2.28 -6.82 1.97
CA ILE A 142 -3.49 -7.31 2.64
C ILE A 142 -3.51 -6.86 4.11
N VAL A 143 -2.41 -7.07 4.85
CA VAL A 143 -2.32 -6.69 6.26
C VAL A 143 -2.53 -5.19 6.45
N ILE A 144 -1.91 -4.35 5.60
CA ILE A 144 -2.11 -2.91 5.62
C ILE A 144 -3.57 -2.55 5.27
N GLY A 145 -4.16 -3.22 4.28
CA GLY A 145 -5.58 -3.03 3.92
C GLY A 145 -6.53 -3.33 5.09
N ILE A 146 -6.29 -4.42 5.82
CA ILE A 146 -7.05 -4.77 7.04
C ILE A 146 -6.87 -3.68 8.10
N THR A 147 -5.65 -3.20 8.32
CA THR A 147 -5.36 -2.14 9.30
C THR A 147 -6.11 -0.86 8.99
N ILE A 148 -6.04 -0.40 7.74
CA ILE A 148 -6.74 0.81 7.28
C ILE A 148 -8.26 0.64 7.42
N PHE A 149 -8.78 -0.54 7.08
CA PHE A 149 -10.19 -0.85 7.25
C PHE A 149 -10.61 -0.79 8.73
N MET A 150 -9.82 -1.35 9.64
CA MET A 150 -10.07 -1.31 11.09
C MET A 150 -10.00 0.11 11.64
N GLU A 151 -9.06 0.92 11.17
CA GLU A 151 -8.98 2.35 11.53
C GLU A 151 -10.23 3.12 11.06
N GLY A 152 -10.74 2.80 9.87
CA GLY A 152 -12.03 3.33 9.39
C GLY A 152 -13.22 2.95 10.28
N MET A 153 -13.19 1.78 10.90
CA MET A 153 -14.17 1.34 11.90
C MET A 153 -13.97 2.00 13.29
N GLY A 154 -13.02 2.93 13.43
CA GLY A 154 -12.71 3.58 14.71
C GLY A 154 -11.85 2.73 15.65
N LYS A 155 -11.31 1.60 15.20
CA LYS A 155 -10.41 0.77 16.01
C LYS A 155 -8.97 1.21 15.77
N GLN A 156 -8.29 1.62 16.82
CA GLN A 156 -6.85 1.92 16.76
C GLN A 156 -6.06 0.61 16.70
N VAL A 157 -5.22 0.47 15.69
CA VAL A 157 -4.30 -0.65 15.51
C VAL A 157 -2.89 -0.17 15.75
N ASP A 158 -2.19 -0.82 16.68
CA ASP A 158 -0.78 -0.49 16.93
C ASP A 158 0.06 -0.95 15.72
N LYS A 159 0.55 0.03 14.96
CA LYS A 159 1.34 -0.19 13.75
C LYS A 159 2.64 -0.95 14.02
N GLN A 160 3.18 -0.92 15.25
CA GLN A 160 4.37 -1.67 15.63
C GLN A 160 4.13 -3.18 15.57
N LEU A 161 2.94 -3.63 15.99
CA LEU A 161 2.54 -5.04 15.92
C LEU A 161 2.46 -5.58 14.49
N ILE A 162 2.40 -4.70 13.50
CA ILE A 162 2.35 -5.04 12.09
C ILE A 162 3.73 -4.96 11.47
N TYR A 163 4.45 -3.86 11.66
CA TYR A 163 5.74 -3.64 11.01
C TYR A 163 6.85 -4.57 11.50
N VAL A 164 6.84 -4.96 12.79
CA VAL A 164 7.85 -5.88 13.34
C VAL A 164 7.76 -7.27 12.71
N PRO A 165 6.59 -7.96 12.65
CA PRO A 165 6.48 -9.24 11.94
C PRO A 165 6.75 -9.12 10.44
N MET A 166 6.36 -8.01 9.80
CA MET A 166 6.67 -7.76 8.38
C MET A 166 8.19 -7.69 8.15
N GLY A 167 8.90 -6.95 8.98
CA GLY A 167 10.37 -6.86 8.91
C GLY A 167 11.03 -8.23 9.12
N PHE A 168 10.54 -9.02 10.06
CA PHE A 168 11.02 -10.38 10.31
C PHE A 168 10.77 -11.31 9.11
N ALA A 169 9.57 -11.29 8.52
CA ALA A 169 9.26 -12.07 7.33
C ALA A 169 10.13 -11.69 6.13
N MET A 170 10.41 -10.39 5.95
CA MET A 170 11.34 -9.91 4.94
C MET A 170 12.76 -10.44 5.17
N ALA A 171 13.27 -10.41 6.41
CA ALA A 171 14.58 -10.94 6.75
C ALA A 171 14.70 -12.44 6.45
N ILE A 172 13.68 -13.23 6.81
CA ILE A 172 13.62 -14.66 6.46
C ILE A 172 13.66 -14.86 4.96
N GLN A 173 12.91 -14.09 4.19
CA GLN A 173 12.88 -14.20 2.72
C GLN A 173 14.25 -13.91 2.11
N PHE A 174 14.99 -12.93 2.60
CA PHE A 174 16.36 -12.67 2.17
C PHE A 174 17.31 -13.83 2.49
N LEU A 175 17.19 -14.45 3.67
CA LEU A 175 17.96 -15.63 4.04
C LEU A 175 17.66 -16.82 3.12
N GLN A 176 16.41 -17.08 2.79
CA GLN A 176 15.99 -18.14 1.87
C GLN A 176 16.58 -17.92 0.47
N MET A 177 16.53 -16.70 -0.05
CA MET A 177 17.12 -16.34 -1.34
C MET A 177 18.64 -16.57 -1.35
N ARG A 178 19.34 -16.17 -0.29
CA ARG A 178 20.77 -16.40 -0.14
C ARG A 178 21.10 -17.89 -0.11
N HIS A 179 20.32 -18.67 0.62
CA HIS A 179 20.47 -20.12 0.70
C HIS A 179 20.30 -20.78 -0.69
N LYS A 180 19.22 -20.43 -1.41
CA LYS A 180 18.98 -20.94 -2.77
C LYS A 180 20.11 -20.62 -3.72
N ARG A 181 20.63 -19.39 -3.70
CA ARG A 181 21.77 -18.97 -4.52
C ARG A 181 23.05 -19.73 -4.21
N ASN A 182 23.30 -20.06 -2.94
CA ASN A 182 24.46 -20.87 -2.54
C ASN A 182 24.32 -22.33 -3.00
N LEU A 183 23.12 -22.90 -2.93
CA LEU A 183 22.87 -24.26 -3.44
C LEU A 183 23.09 -24.36 -4.97
N GLU A 184 22.66 -23.34 -5.72
CA GLU A 184 22.87 -23.28 -7.17
C GLU A 184 24.36 -23.19 -7.52
N LYS A 185 25.17 -22.44 -6.77
CA LYS A 185 26.62 -22.36 -6.93
C LYS A 185 27.29 -23.72 -6.68
N HIS A 186 26.97 -24.40 -5.58
CA HIS A 186 27.52 -25.71 -5.27
C HIS A 186 27.17 -26.78 -6.32
N LYS A 187 25.99 -26.69 -6.94
CA LYS A 187 25.63 -27.59 -8.03
C LYS A 187 26.43 -27.33 -9.31
N SER A 188 26.76 -26.07 -9.60
CA SER A 188 27.55 -25.71 -10.79
C SER A 188 29.04 -26.03 -10.65
N GLU A 189 29.57 -26.16 -9.43
CA GLU A 189 30.96 -26.52 -9.16
C GLU A 189 31.19 -28.06 -9.19
N ASN A 190 30.10 -28.84 -9.05
CA ASN A 190 30.17 -30.34 -9.06
C ASN A 190 29.80 -30.99 -10.41
N HIS A 191 29.61 -30.19 -11.46
CA HIS A 191 29.42 -30.59 -12.86
C HIS A 191 30.51 -30.03 -13.76
#